data_94290356c36ccdec2e9fe9b48fba8235
#
_entry.id   94290356c36ccdec2e9fe9b48fba8235
#
_cell.length_a   1.000
_cell.length_b   1.000
_cell.length_c   1.000
_cell.angle_alpha   90.00
_cell.angle_beta   90.00
_cell.angle_gamma   90.00
#
_symmetry.space_group_name_H-M   'P 1'
#
loop_
_entity.id
_entity.type
_entity.pdbx_description
1 polymer ?
#
loop_
_entity_poly.entity_id
_entity_poly.type
_entity_poly.pdbx_seq_one_letter_code
_entity_poly.pdbx_strand_id
1 'polypeptide(L)'
;MLTIMDLDAELAKLRTLRGRTPETTPEEREGAFARLAPYRDSAINLAKFSGEGPWERHPNGDEIVHIVDSAVTFHIMTDDSPQSHALKAGMVVIVPQGA
;
A
#
# COMPACT_ATOMS: atom_id res chain seq x y z
N MET A 1 17.01 -13.96 13.63
CA MET A 1 17.70 -12.67 13.44
C MET A 1 16.72 -11.53 13.56
N LEU A 2 17.11 -10.49 14.29
CA LEU A 2 16.27 -9.30 14.46
C LEU A 2 16.41 -8.39 13.24
N THR A 3 15.28 -7.88 12.73
CA THR A 3 15.26 -6.91 11.64
C THR A 3 14.62 -5.62 12.15
N ILE A 4 15.34 -4.51 12.00
CA ILE A 4 14.86 -3.19 12.40
C ILE A 4 14.85 -2.29 11.17
N MET A 5 13.73 -1.61 10.94
CA MET A 5 13.56 -0.72 9.79
C MET A 5 13.21 0.68 10.29
N ASP A 6 13.88 1.67 9.73
CA ASP A 6 13.57 3.09 9.97
C ASP A 6 12.73 3.57 8.78
N LEU A 7 11.43 3.69 8.97
CA LEU A 7 10.52 4.03 7.88
C LEU A 7 10.79 5.42 7.31
N ASP A 8 11.14 6.39 8.17
CA ASP A 8 11.46 7.74 7.67
C ASP A 8 12.68 7.72 6.76
N ALA A 9 13.71 6.96 7.14
CA ALA A 9 14.91 6.82 6.31
C ALA A 9 14.60 6.11 5.00
N GLU A 10 13.78 5.08 5.04
CA GLU A 10 13.40 4.34 3.83
C GLU A 10 12.51 5.19 2.91
N LEU A 11 11.58 5.97 3.48
CA LEU A 11 10.73 6.88 2.70
C LEU A 11 11.56 7.95 2.00
N ALA A 12 12.63 8.43 2.63
CA ALA A 12 13.50 9.46 2.04
C ALA A 12 14.21 8.96 0.78
N LYS A 13 14.35 7.65 0.60
CA LYS A 13 15.00 7.07 -0.59
C LYS A 13 14.05 6.95 -1.78
N LEU A 14 12.74 7.07 -1.55
CA LEU A 14 11.74 6.89 -2.59
C LEU A 14 11.40 8.23 -3.23
N ARG A 15 11.11 8.20 -4.55
CA ARG A 15 10.50 9.37 -5.17
C ARG A 15 9.00 9.37 -4.88
N THR A 16 8.40 10.54 -4.84
CA THR A 16 6.95 10.65 -4.66
C THR A 16 6.24 10.48 -6.01
N LEU A 17 5.38 9.48 -6.10
CA LEU A 17 4.48 9.33 -7.23
C LEU A 17 3.23 10.15 -6.96
N ARG A 18 3.03 11.24 -7.72
CA ARG A 18 1.91 12.15 -7.53
C ARG A 18 0.76 11.79 -8.46
N GLY A 19 -0.47 11.91 -7.96
CA GLY A 19 -1.66 11.72 -8.76
C GLY A 19 -1.84 10.29 -9.25
N ARG A 20 -1.50 9.30 -8.42
CA ARG A 20 -1.72 7.90 -8.78
C ARG A 20 -3.19 7.64 -9.04
N THR A 21 -3.48 6.82 -10.05
CA THR A 21 -4.84 6.37 -10.39
C THR A 21 -4.87 4.84 -10.44
N PRO A 22 -6.08 4.23 -10.47
CA PRO A 22 -6.16 2.77 -10.62
C PRO A 22 -5.46 2.23 -11.87
N GLU A 23 -5.24 3.06 -12.89
CA GLU A 23 -4.62 2.68 -14.15
C GLU A 23 -3.10 2.95 -14.19
N THR A 24 -2.52 3.47 -13.11
CA THR A 24 -1.08 3.73 -13.06
C THR A 24 -0.29 2.44 -13.32
N THR A 25 0.65 2.52 -14.26
CA THR A 25 1.42 1.35 -14.71
C THR A 25 2.58 1.05 -13.77
N PRO A 26 3.13 -0.20 -13.82
CA PRO A 26 4.34 -0.53 -13.05
C PRO A 26 5.53 0.38 -13.36
N GLU A 27 5.69 0.81 -14.63
CA GLU A 27 6.77 1.72 -15.03
C GLU A 27 6.62 3.07 -14.37
N GLU A 28 5.39 3.58 -14.26
CA GLU A 28 5.13 4.86 -13.60
C GLU A 28 5.37 4.79 -12.09
N ARG A 29 5.28 3.60 -11.48
CA ARG A 29 5.51 3.41 -10.06
C ARG A 29 6.98 3.22 -9.69
N GLU A 30 7.85 3.03 -10.66
CA GLU A 30 9.25 2.74 -10.41
C GLU A 30 9.90 3.83 -9.55
N GLY A 31 10.63 3.42 -8.51
CA GLY A 31 11.29 4.32 -7.58
C GLY A 31 10.40 4.86 -6.45
N ALA A 32 9.08 4.64 -6.52
CA ALA A 32 8.15 5.06 -5.50
C ALA A 32 7.73 3.93 -4.56
N PHE A 33 8.14 2.70 -4.85
CA PHE A 33 7.80 1.51 -4.09
C PHE A 33 9.07 0.75 -3.70
N ALA A 34 9.08 0.13 -2.53
CA ALA A 34 10.19 -0.68 -2.07
C ALA A 34 9.69 -1.89 -1.28
N ARG A 35 10.37 -3.02 -1.46
CA ARG A 35 10.22 -4.17 -0.58
C ARG A 35 11.27 -4.05 0.50
N LEU A 36 10.83 -3.91 1.77
CA LEU A 36 11.74 -3.69 2.89
C LEU A 36 12.27 -4.97 3.50
N ALA A 37 11.43 -5.96 3.70
CA ALA A 37 11.82 -7.19 4.36
C ALA A 37 10.79 -8.29 4.10
N PRO A 38 11.22 -9.56 4.08
CA PRO A 38 10.29 -10.67 4.10
C PRO A 38 9.61 -10.77 5.46
N TYR A 39 8.36 -11.20 5.47
CA TYR A 39 7.64 -11.49 6.70
C TYR A 39 6.75 -12.70 6.46
N ARG A 40 7.05 -13.85 7.13
CA ARG A 40 6.37 -15.12 6.91
C ARG A 40 6.43 -15.50 5.43
N ASP A 41 5.31 -15.77 4.80
CA ASP A 41 5.21 -16.12 3.38
C ASP A 41 4.92 -14.89 2.50
N SER A 42 5.07 -13.70 3.05
CA SER A 42 4.84 -12.44 2.35
C SER A 42 5.99 -11.47 2.56
N ALA A 43 5.71 -10.16 2.55
CA ALA A 43 6.73 -9.13 2.70
C ALA A 43 6.13 -7.86 3.29
N ILE A 44 7.01 -7.05 3.87
CA ILE A 44 6.68 -5.68 4.26
C ILE A 44 7.15 -4.77 3.13
N ASN A 45 6.20 -4.02 2.57
CA ASN A 45 6.44 -3.13 1.45
C ASN A 45 6.16 -1.69 1.86
N LEU A 46 6.79 -0.76 1.15
CA LEU A 46 6.63 0.67 1.37
C LEU A 46 6.32 1.34 0.04
N ALA A 47 5.40 2.31 0.07
CA ALA A 47 5.02 3.05 -1.11
C ALA A 47 4.89 4.53 -0.77
N LYS A 48 5.29 5.40 -1.70
CA LYS A 48 5.23 6.85 -1.51
C LYS A 48 4.47 7.48 -2.67
N PHE A 49 3.17 7.71 -2.47
CA PHE A 49 2.34 8.26 -3.53
C PHE A 49 1.19 9.11 -2.96
N SER A 50 0.58 9.90 -3.83
CA SER A 50 -0.69 10.57 -3.57
C SER A 50 -1.71 10.10 -4.60
N GLY A 51 -3.00 10.25 -4.29
CA GLY A 51 -4.09 9.88 -5.19
C GLY A 51 -4.79 8.59 -4.79
N GLU A 52 -4.95 7.70 -5.76
CA GLU A 52 -5.75 6.49 -5.57
C GLU A 52 -4.94 5.24 -5.82
N GLY A 53 -5.13 4.23 -4.98
CA GLY A 53 -4.60 2.89 -5.20
C GLY A 53 -5.34 2.16 -6.31
N PRO A 54 -4.84 1.00 -6.73
CA PRO A 54 -5.55 0.17 -7.71
C PRO A 54 -6.78 -0.47 -7.08
N TRP A 55 -7.66 -1.01 -7.92
CA TRP A 55 -8.69 -1.91 -7.45
C TRP A 55 -8.06 -3.25 -7.09
N GLU A 56 -8.28 -3.72 -5.87
CA GLU A 56 -7.60 -4.90 -5.34
C GLU A 56 -8.57 -5.96 -4.86
N ARG A 57 -8.11 -7.21 -4.96
CA ARG A 57 -8.75 -8.36 -4.35
C ARG A 57 -7.62 -9.23 -3.78
N HIS A 58 -7.81 -9.74 -2.56
CA HIS A 58 -6.77 -10.50 -1.85
C HIS A 58 -7.19 -11.98 -1.71
N PRO A 59 -6.94 -12.82 -2.73
CA PRO A 59 -7.36 -14.22 -2.67
C PRO A 59 -6.49 -15.10 -1.77
N ASN A 60 -5.25 -14.71 -1.50
CA ASN A 60 -4.25 -15.58 -0.89
C ASN A 60 -3.82 -15.22 0.52
N GLY A 61 -4.52 -14.33 1.20
CA GLY A 61 -4.19 -14.00 2.57
C GLY A 61 -4.58 -12.59 2.96
N ASP A 62 -4.37 -12.27 4.22
CA ASP A 62 -4.71 -10.96 4.76
C ASP A 62 -3.62 -9.94 4.43
N GLU A 63 -4.02 -8.67 4.37
CA GLU A 63 -3.10 -7.55 4.20
C GLU A 63 -3.36 -6.50 5.27
N ILE A 64 -2.27 -5.92 5.82
CA ILE A 64 -2.36 -4.75 6.69
C ILE A 64 -1.82 -3.56 5.91
N VAL A 65 -2.64 -2.51 5.80
CA VAL A 65 -2.24 -1.24 5.17
C VAL A 65 -2.23 -0.15 6.23
N HIS A 66 -1.08 0.46 6.43
CA HIS A 66 -0.91 1.56 7.41
C HIS A 66 -0.55 2.83 6.66
N ILE A 67 -1.38 3.87 6.80
CA ILE A 67 -1.12 5.17 6.21
C ILE A 67 -0.25 5.96 7.18
N VAL A 68 1.02 6.14 6.81
CA VAL A 68 2.02 6.80 7.66
C VAL A 68 1.93 8.32 7.53
N ASP A 69 1.67 8.83 6.32
CA ASP A 69 1.65 10.25 6.04
C ASP A 69 0.64 10.55 4.93
N SER A 70 0.11 11.80 4.90
CA SER A 70 -0.82 12.28 3.88
C SER A 70 -2.14 11.51 3.84
N ALA A 71 -2.74 11.39 2.65
CA ALA A 71 -4.03 10.75 2.46
C ALA A 71 -4.04 9.99 1.13
N VAL A 72 -4.84 8.95 1.06
CA VAL A 72 -4.98 8.13 -0.14
C VAL A 72 -6.40 7.58 -0.22
N THR A 73 -6.89 7.37 -1.45
CA THR A 73 -8.15 6.66 -1.67
C THR A 73 -7.82 5.19 -1.96
N PHE A 74 -8.39 4.31 -1.17
CA PHE A 74 -8.18 2.88 -1.24
C PHE A 74 -9.40 2.20 -1.85
N HIS A 75 -9.20 1.41 -2.89
CA HIS A 75 -10.26 0.68 -3.59
C HIS A 75 -10.12 -0.82 -3.35
N ILE A 76 -11.22 -1.46 -2.97
CA ILE A 76 -11.20 -2.91 -2.71
C ILE A 76 -12.44 -3.57 -3.32
N MET A 77 -12.23 -4.72 -3.93
CA MET A 77 -13.32 -5.56 -4.43
C MET A 77 -13.71 -6.55 -3.34
N THR A 78 -14.96 -6.48 -2.88
CA THR A 78 -15.50 -7.47 -1.95
C THR A 78 -16.49 -8.35 -2.68
N ASP A 79 -16.90 -9.46 -2.06
CA ASP A 79 -17.90 -10.34 -2.65
C ASP A 79 -19.27 -9.66 -2.80
N ASP A 80 -19.56 -8.70 -1.93
CA ASP A 80 -20.84 -8.00 -1.94
C ASP A 80 -20.87 -6.86 -2.95
N SER A 81 -19.81 -6.02 -2.96
CA SER A 81 -19.76 -4.85 -3.82
C SER A 81 -18.36 -4.23 -3.82
N PRO A 82 -18.02 -3.44 -4.86
CA PRO A 82 -16.81 -2.64 -4.80
C PRO A 82 -16.94 -1.55 -3.74
N GLN A 83 -15.86 -1.28 -3.02
CA GLN A 83 -15.80 -0.26 -1.98
C GLN A 83 -14.61 0.67 -2.20
N SER A 84 -14.81 1.95 -1.86
CA SER A 84 -13.76 2.95 -1.90
C SER A 84 -13.73 3.68 -0.57
N HIS A 85 -12.54 3.84 0.00
CA HIS A 85 -12.36 4.47 1.30
C HIS A 85 -11.29 5.54 1.25
N ALA A 86 -11.60 6.72 1.78
CA ALA A 86 -10.61 7.77 1.96
C ALA A 86 -9.87 7.52 3.27
N LEU A 87 -8.56 7.32 3.17
CA LEU A 87 -7.69 7.03 4.32
C LEU A 87 -6.73 8.19 4.53
N LYS A 88 -6.42 8.48 5.78
CA LYS A 88 -5.47 9.51 6.15
C LYS A 88 -4.40 8.98 7.09
N ALA A 89 -3.37 9.77 7.31
CA ALA A 89 -2.27 9.41 8.21
C ALA A 89 -2.79 8.95 9.57
N GLY A 90 -2.22 7.87 10.09
CA GLY A 90 -2.61 7.25 11.33
C GLY A 90 -3.67 6.17 11.21
N MET A 91 -4.26 5.99 10.02
CA MET A 91 -5.24 4.93 9.81
C MET A 91 -4.56 3.62 9.43
N VAL A 92 -5.13 2.52 9.91
CA VAL A 92 -4.72 1.16 9.56
C VAL A 92 -5.93 0.41 9.04
N VAL A 93 -5.74 -0.26 7.91
CA VAL A 93 -6.78 -1.11 7.32
C VAL A 93 -6.28 -2.55 7.35
N ILE A 94 -7.14 -3.46 7.79
CA ILE A 94 -6.90 -4.89 7.66
C ILE A 94 -7.81 -5.39 6.55
N VAL A 95 -7.21 -5.88 5.47
CA VAL A 95 -7.93 -6.43 4.33
C VAL A 95 -7.87 -7.94 4.47
N PRO A 96 -9.00 -8.59 4.81
CA PRO A 96 -8.99 -10.03 4.99
C PRO A 96 -8.89 -10.77 3.67
N GLN A 97 -8.43 -12.01 3.73
CA GLN A 97 -8.40 -12.90 2.57
C GLN A 97 -9.80 -12.99 1.97
N GLY A 98 -9.89 -12.91 0.64
CA GLY A 98 -11.15 -13.01 -0.09
C GLY A 98 -11.81 -11.66 -0.37
N ALA A 99 -11.28 -10.58 0.19
CA ALA A 99 -11.81 -9.25 -0.05
C ALA A 99 -10.99 -8.48 -1.07
#